data_0553c76813550bc3189065cc430591d3
#
_entry.id   0553c76813550bc3189065cc430591d3
#
_cell.length_a   1.000
_cell.length_b   1.000
_cell.length_c   1.000
_cell.angle_alpha   90.00
_cell.angle_beta   90.00
_cell.angle_gamma   90.00
#
_symmetry.space_group_name_H-M   'P 1'
#
loop_
_entity.id
_entity.type
_entity.pdbx_description
1 polymer ?
#
loop_
_entity_poly.entity_id
_entity_poly.type
_entity_poly.pdbx_seq_one_letter_code
_entity_poly.pdbx_strand_id
1 'polypeptide(L)'
;MEALFLRVGWISLTCSAVLVPLLVGKGWLRRHVRAKALYVVWLILALRLVVQVDLSLPEPAVTVEAPSYQVALPARTPSANLPAGAQIEEPSAVVGQTAPEAASAVRTIPVTALLSALWLFGVLAAALVQGGGYLLARRRLLRDARPDLEAEAQAGQTAASLGLKRAVPVRRSRQVRTPMVLGLIRPVLLLPEGQAVDEVVLYHELTHLKRLDLAYKALLVAACWLHWFNPLVWWMSRAASENLELCCDDDVAAGRDAAFRRKYGELLLSTA
;
A
#
# COMPACT_ATOMS: atom_id res chain seq x y z
N MET A 1 3.57 18.80 -7.13
CA MET A 1 2.84 18.05 -6.09
C MET A 1 1.35 17.99 -6.39
N GLU A 2 0.72 19.13 -6.68
CA GLU A 2 -0.71 19.21 -6.98
C GLU A 2 -1.13 18.32 -8.16
N ALA A 3 -0.41 18.36 -9.27
CA ALA A 3 -0.70 17.49 -10.41
C ALA A 3 -0.68 15.98 -10.06
N LEU A 4 0.27 15.57 -9.21
CA LEU A 4 0.35 14.19 -8.72
C LEU A 4 -0.87 13.83 -7.86
N PHE A 5 -1.25 14.70 -6.93
CA PHE A 5 -2.42 14.53 -6.08
C PHE A 5 -3.71 14.40 -6.91
N LEU A 6 -3.91 15.28 -7.89
CA LEU A 6 -5.08 15.22 -8.77
C LEU A 6 -5.12 13.93 -9.59
N ARG A 7 -3.97 13.47 -10.10
CA ARG A 7 -3.87 12.17 -10.81
C ARG A 7 -4.23 11.01 -9.90
N VAL A 8 -3.69 10.97 -8.67
CA VAL A 8 -4.04 9.93 -7.69
C VAL A 8 -5.53 9.95 -7.37
N GLY A 9 -6.12 11.13 -7.19
CA GLY A 9 -7.56 11.29 -6.97
C GLY A 9 -8.39 10.74 -8.13
N TRP A 10 -8.01 11.08 -9.38
CA TRP A 10 -8.68 10.58 -10.57
C TRP A 10 -8.56 9.07 -10.74
N ILE A 11 -7.36 8.51 -10.55
CA ILE A 11 -7.14 7.06 -10.58
C ILE A 11 -7.95 6.37 -9.47
N SER A 12 -7.98 6.96 -8.28
CA SER A 12 -8.77 6.43 -7.17
C SER A 12 -10.26 6.36 -7.51
N LEU A 13 -10.80 7.42 -8.11
CA LEU A 13 -12.21 7.49 -8.51
C LEU A 13 -12.55 6.46 -9.59
N THR A 14 -11.77 6.42 -10.67
CA THR A 14 -12.00 5.50 -11.78
C THR A 14 -11.84 4.02 -11.37
N CYS A 15 -10.82 3.71 -10.55
CA CYS A 15 -10.67 2.37 -10.00
C CYS A 15 -11.81 2.02 -9.03
N SER A 16 -12.33 2.98 -8.26
CA SER A 16 -13.45 2.75 -7.36
C SER A 16 -14.72 2.31 -8.09
N ALA A 17 -14.97 2.87 -9.28
CA ALA A 17 -16.10 2.45 -10.11
C ALA A 17 -16.01 0.97 -10.51
N VAL A 18 -14.80 0.44 -10.69
CA VAL A 18 -14.57 -0.99 -10.97
C VAL A 18 -14.56 -1.83 -9.70
N LEU A 19 -14.01 -1.28 -8.62
CA LEU A 19 -13.88 -2.00 -7.34
C LEU A 19 -15.24 -2.28 -6.69
N VAL A 20 -16.19 -1.36 -6.76
CA VAL A 20 -17.52 -1.53 -6.15
C VAL A 20 -18.21 -2.80 -6.64
N PRO A 21 -18.45 -3.02 -7.95
CA PRO A 21 -19.12 -4.22 -8.42
C PRO A 21 -18.32 -5.49 -8.14
N LEU A 22 -16.98 -5.45 -8.19
CA LEU A 22 -16.14 -6.60 -7.89
C LEU A 22 -16.21 -6.99 -6.41
N LEU A 23 -16.23 -6.02 -5.50
CA LEU A 23 -16.29 -6.27 -4.05
C LEU A 23 -17.70 -6.72 -3.62
N VAL A 24 -18.74 -6.10 -4.17
CA VAL A 24 -20.13 -6.51 -3.90
C VAL A 24 -20.38 -7.92 -4.47
N GLY A 25 -19.89 -8.18 -5.68
CA GLY A 25 -20.01 -9.47 -6.35
C GLY A 25 -19.02 -10.54 -5.88
N LYS A 26 -18.15 -10.26 -4.89
CA LYS A 26 -17.06 -11.16 -4.44
C LYS A 26 -17.53 -12.59 -4.17
N GLY A 27 -18.68 -12.76 -3.51
CA GLY A 27 -19.22 -14.08 -3.18
C GLY A 27 -19.63 -14.87 -4.43
N TRP A 28 -20.24 -14.20 -5.38
CA TRP A 28 -20.63 -14.81 -6.67
C TRP A 28 -19.40 -15.10 -7.54
N LEU A 29 -18.45 -14.16 -7.63
CA LEU A 29 -17.21 -14.32 -8.37
C LEU A 29 -16.40 -15.55 -7.90
N ARG A 30 -16.26 -15.74 -6.58
CA ARG A 30 -15.56 -16.89 -6.01
C ARG A 30 -16.16 -18.25 -6.40
N ARG A 31 -17.48 -18.30 -6.69
CA ARG A 31 -18.16 -19.53 -7.08
C ARG A 31 -18.08 -19.81 -8.57
N HIS A 32 -17.96 -18.77 -9.41
CA HIS A 32 -18.07 -18.90 -10.87
C HIS A 32 -16.76 -18.61 -11.61
N VAL A 33 -15.81 -17.92 -10.97
CA VAL A 33 -14.55 -17.51 -11.59
C VAL A 33 -13.39 -18.23 -10.91
N ARG A 34 -12.45 -18.75 -11.70
CA ARG A 34 -11.25 -19.42 -11.17
C ARG A 34 -10.43 -18.45 -10.32
N ALA A 35 -9.88 -18.93 -9.19
CA ALA A 35 -9.05 -18.11 -8.28
C ALA A 35 -7.89 -17.42 -9.01
N LYS A 36 -7.24 -18.10 -9.97
CA LYS A 36 -6.17 -17.53 -10.81
C LYS A 36 -6.60 -16.34 -11.66
N ALA A 37 -7.83 -16.36 -12.19
CA ALA A 37 -8.34 -15.23 -12.97
C ALA A 37 -8.59 -14.00 -12.05
N LEU A 38 -9.17 -14.22 -10.89
CA LEU A 38 -9.35 -13.15 -9.89
C LEU A 38 -8.00 -12.61 -9.38
N TYR A 39 -6.99 -13.48 -9.20
CA TYR A 39 -5.63 -13.06 -8.85
C TYR A 39 -5.08 -12.05 -9.86
N VAL A 40 -5.22 -12.32 -11.15
CA VAL A 40 -4.75 -11.43 -12.23
C VAL A 40 -5.55 -10.12 -12.23
N VAL A 41 -6.87 -10.18 -12.05
CA VAL A 41 -7.71 -8.96 -11.96
C VAL A 41 -7.28 -8.06 -10.82
N TRP A 42 -7.10 -8.62 -9.62
CA TRP A 42 -6.62 -7.84 -8.46
C TRP A 42 -5.20 -7.31 -8.65
N LEU A 43 -4.32 -8.09 -9.31
CA LEU A 43 -2.95 -7.66 -9.64
C LEU A 43 -2.95 -6.45 -10.57
N ILE A 44 -3.75 -6.50 -11.64
CA ILE A 44 -3.87 -5.40 -12.62
C ILE A 44 -4.41 -4.14 -11.93
N LEU A 45 -5.43 -4.27 -11.08
CA LEU A 45 -5.98 -3.14 -10.33
C LEU A 45 -4.97 -2.56 -9.34
N ALA A 46 -4.25 -3.41 -8.61
CA ALA A 46 -3.19 -2.96 -7.70
C ALA A 46 -2.05 -2.25 -8.44
N LEU A 47 -1.64 -2.81 -9.59
CA LEU A 47 -0.63 -2.20 -10.45
C LEU A 47 -1.10 -0.83 -10.97
N ARG A 48 -2.36 -0.73 -11.45
CA ARG A 48 -2.95 0.52 -11.94
C ARG A 48 -3.02 1.59 -10.85
N LEU A 49 -3.27 1.21 -9.59
CA LEU A 49 -3.28 2.13 -8.45
C LEU A 49 -1.88 2.65 -8.10
N VAL A 50 -0.84 1.84 -8.27
CA VAL A 50 0.54 2.23 -7.91
C VAL A 50 1.27 2.89 -9.09
N VAL A 51 1.12 2.32 -10.29
CA VAL A 51 1.80 2.82 -11.49
C VAL A 51 0.90 3.85 -12.18
N GLN A 52 1.32 5.10 -12.12
CA GLN A 52 0.61 6.22 -12.72
C GLN A 52 0.97 6.36 -14.20
N VAL A 53 0.66 5.35 -15.01
CA VAL A 53 0.79 5.47 -16.47
C VAL A 53 -0.33 6.37 -16.97
N ASP A 54 0.04 7.43 -17.68
CA ASP A 54 -0.92 8.23 -18.43
C ASP A 54 -1.44 7.36 -19.60
N LEU A 55 -2.51 6.64 -19.33
CA LEU A 55 -3.34 6.13 -20.42
C LEU A 55 -4.02 7.38 -20.99
N SER A 56 -3.52 7.88 -22.09
CA SER A 56 -4.19 8.93 -22.89
C SER A 56 -5.52 8.36 -23.40
N LEU A 57 -6.51 8.37 -22.53
CA LEU A 57 -7.89 8.24 -22.98
C LEU A 57 -8.21 9.50 -23.79
N PRO A 58 -8.95 9.38 -24.90
CA PRO A 58 -9.40 10.55 -25.64
C PRO A 58 -10.02 11.54 -24.67
N GLU A 59 -9.71 12.85 -24.87
CA GLU A 59 -10.14 13.92 -23.97
C GLU A 59 -11.61 13.77 -23.59
N PRO A 60 -11.95 13.80 -22.29
CA PRO A 60 -13.34 13.72 -21.88
C PRO A 60 -14.08 14.90 -22.48
N ALA A 61 -15.24 14.64 -23.09
CA ALA A 61 -16.10 15.65 -23.72
C ALA A 61 -16.61 16.75 -22.77
N VAL A 62 -16.25 16.68 -21.49
CA VAL A 62 -16.57 17.65 -20.44
C VAL A 62 -15.30 18.02 -19.68
N THR A 63 -14.74 19.16 -19.97
CA THR A 63 -13.73 19.82 -19.14
C THR A 63 -14.44 20.49 -17.97
N VAL A 64 -14.37 19.88 -16.78
CA VAL A 64 -14.80 20.55 -15.55
C VAL A 64 -13.62 21.43 -15.09
N GLU A 65 -13.73 22.73 -15.28
CA GLU A 65 -12.80 23.67 -14.67
C GLU A 65 -12.92 23.56 -13.16
N ALA A 66 -11.83 23.15 -12.51
CA ALA A 66 -11.80 23.09 -11.05
C ALA A 66 -11.91 24.53 -10.49
N PRO A 67 -12.93 24.85 -9.66
CA PRO A 67 -13.04 26.17 -9.07
C PRO A 67 -11.81 26.47 -8.21
N SER A 68 -11.08 27.53 -8.54
CA SER A 68 -9.95 28.00 -7.76
C SER A 68 -10.46 28.76 -6.53
N TYR A 69 -10.65 28.03 -5.42
CA TYR A 69 -10.94 28.68 -4.14
C TYR A 69 -9.65 29.20 -3.51
N GLN A 70 -9.63 30.49 -3.21
CA GLN A 70 -8.52 31.14 -2.52
C GLN A 70 -8.91 31.42 -1.08
N VAL A 71 -8.12 30.91 -0.13
CA VAL A 71 -8.28 31.24 1.30
C VAL A 71 -7.42 32.45 1.60
N ALA A 72 -8.04 33.58 1.91
CA ALA A 72 -7.35 34.79 2.37
C ALA A 72 -6.96 34.61 3.85
N LEU A 73 -5.66 34.52 4.14
CA LEU A 73 -5.16 34.58 5.52
C LEU A 73 -5.05 36.06 5.94
N PRO A 74 -5.58 36.44 7.12
CA PRO A 74 -5.47 37.80 7.61
C PRO A 74 -3.98 38.15 7.82
N ALA A 75 -3.52 39.18 7.14
CA ALA A 75 -2.19 39.75 7.36
C ALA A 75 -2.11 40.30 8.77
N ARG A 76 -1.15 39.86 9.58
CA ARG A 76 -0.80 40.53 10.83
C ARG A 76 -0.24 41.90 10.47
N THR A 77 -0.99 42.96 10.72
CA THR A 77 -0.48 44.34 10.71
C THR A 77 0.53 44.47 11.85
N PRO A 78 1.78 44.84 11.57
CA PRO A 78 2.65 45.28 12.65
C PRO A 78 2.09 46.61 13.21
N SER A 79 1.74 46.60 14.48
CA SER A 79 1.34 47.80 15.21
C SER A 79 2.52 48.75 15.24
N ALA A 80 2.54 49.72 14.35
CA ALA A 80 3.49 50.86 14.45
C ALA A 80 2.95 51.83 15.50
N ASN A 81 3.60 51.85 16.66
CA ASN A 81 3.43 52.91 17.63
C ASN A 81 3.90 54.24 17.01
N LEU A 82 2.97 55.12 16.67
CA LEU A 82 3.25 56.51 16.33
C LEU A 82 3.26 57.34 17.62
N PRO A 83 4.32 58.10 17.89
CA PRO A 83 4.29 59.14 18.96
C PRO A 83 3.46 60.33 18.46
N ALA A 84 2.62 60.79 19.36
CA ALA A 84 1.80 61.98 19.17
C ALA A 84 2.63 63.25 19.10
N GLY A 85 2.39 64.09 18.10
CA GLY A 85 2.77 65.51 18.12
C GLY A 85 3.64 65.97 16.97
N ALA A 86 3.01 66.50 15.90
CA ALA A 86 3.54 67.59 15.06
C ALA A 86 2.44 68.15 14.15
N GLN A 87 2.45 69.47 14.07
CA GLN A 87 1.44 70.38 13.59
C GLN A 87 1.24 70.42 12.09
N ILE A 88 0.04 70.94 11.73
CA ILE A 88 -0.47 71.21 10.42
C ILE A 88 0.28 72.36 9.76
N GLU A 89 0.79 72.18 8.56
CA GLU A 89 0.99 73.21 7.54
C GLU A 89 0.59 72.68 6.17
N GLU A 90 -0.48 73.29 5.59
CA GLU A 90 -0.69 73.33 4.14
C GLU A 90 0.07 74.55 3.58
N PRO A 91 0.44 74.67 2.30
CA PRO A 91 -0.10 74.09 1.09
C PRO A 91 0.94 73.76 0.00
N SER A 92 0.54 73.17 -1.03
CA SER A 92 0.83 73.49 -2.44
C SER A 92 0.91 72.23 -3.31
N ALA A 93 0.06 72.26 -4.29
CA ALA A 93 -0.01 71.27 -5.37
C ALA A 93 1.33 71.03 -6.09
N VAL A 94 1.82 69.81 -6.09
CA VAL A 94 2.69 69.29 -7.12
C VAL A 94 2.16 67.94 -7.60
N VAL A 95 1.76 67.99 -8.88
CA VAL A 95 1.32 66.87 -9.69
C VAL A 95 2.44 65.79 -9.76
N GLY A 96 2.09 64.58 -9.52
CA GLY A 96 2.72 63.40 -10.16
C GLY A 96 3.90 62.81 -9.48
N GLN A 97 3.64 61.89 -8.59
CA GLN A 97 4.34 60.58 -8.55
C GLN A 97 3.45 59.64 -7.75
N THR A 98 2.75 58.77 -8.43
CA THR A 98 2.12 57.60 -7.82
C THR A 98 3.20 56.78 -7.11
N ALA A 99 3.28 56.92 -5.79
CA ALA A 99 4.01 55.97 -4.96
C ALA A 99 3.46 54.57 -5.30
N PRO A 100 4.31 53.59 -5.48
CA PRO A 100 3.83 52.23 -5.61
C PRO A 100 3.10 51.91 -4.30
N GLU A 101 1.81 51.78 -4.42
CA GLU A 101 0.93 51.22 -3.40
C GLU A 101 1.58 49.89 -3.00
N ALA A 102 2.16 49.84 -1.80
CA ALA A 102 2.66 48.61 -1.23
C ALA A 102 1.46 47.70 -1.05
N ALA A 103 1.04 47.09 -2.15
CA ALA A 103 0.03 46.07 -2.15
C ALA A 103 0.55 45.00 -1.17
N SER A 104 -0.06 44.99 0.01
CA SER A 104 0.14 43.93 0.99
C SER A 104 -0.15 42.64 0.24
N ALA A 105 0.91 41.92 -0.18
CA ALA A 105 0.80 40.71 -0.91
C ALA A 105 0.12 39.69 0.00
N VAL A 106 -1.20 39.62 -0.08
CA VAL A 106 -1.98 38.56 0.55
C VAL A 106 -1.49 37.27 -0.10
N ARG A 107 -0.68 36.53 0.61
CA ARG A 107 -0.26 35.19 0.16
C ARG A 107 -1.49 34.29 0.14
N THR A 108 -2.10 34.16 -1.01
CA THR A 108 -3.17 33.20 -1.25
C THR A 108 -2.55 31.83 -1.46
N ILE A 109 -2.79 30.90 -0.53
CA ILE A 109 -2.40 29.51 -0.70
C ILE A 109 -3.56 28.81 -1.40
N PRO A 110 -3.36 28.22 -2.59
CA PRO A 110 -4.44 27.50 -3.26
C PRO A 110 -4.85 26.27 -2.42
N VAL A 111 -6.14 26.02 -2.33
CA VAL A 111 -6.70 24.88 -1.57
C VAL A 111 -6.11 23.55 -2.03
N THR A 112 -5.80 23.43 -3.33
CA THR A 112 -5.13 22.26 -3.90
C THR A 112 -3.75 21.99 -3.28
N ALA A 113 -2.99 23.04 -2.95
CA ALA A 113 -1.71 22.89 -2.27
C ALA A 113 -1.87 22.34 -0.84
N LEU A 114 -2.89 22.81 -0.10
CA LEU A 114 -3.18 22.30 1.23
C LEU A 114 -3.63 20.84 1.18
N LEU A 115 -4.53 20.49 0.26
CA LEU A 115 -4.99 19.11 0.09
C LEU A 115 -3.88 18.18 -0.36
N SER A 116 -2.99 18.61 -1.25
CA SER A 116 -1.83 17.82 -1.68
C SER A 116 -0.83 17.60 -0.55
N ALA A 117 -0.63 18.59 0.32
CA ALA A 117 0.21 18.47 1.50
C ALA A 117 -0.40 17.50 2.53
N LEU A 118 -1.71 17.59 2.78
CA LEU A 118 -2.45 16.67 3.65
C LEU A 118 -2.38 15.23 3.11
N TRP A 119 -2.58 15.07 1.80
CA TRP A 119 -2.46 13.76 1.16
C TRP A 119 -1.06 13.18 1.34
N LEU A 120 0.00 13.95 1.08
CA LEU A 120 1.38 13.49 1.25
C LEU A 120 1.67 13.13 2.71
N PHE A 121 1.20 13.95 3.65
CA PHE A 121 1.30 13.64 5.07
C PHE A 121 0.65 12.30 5.42
N GLY A 122 -0.55 12.04 4.90
CA GLY A 122 -1.24 10.76 5.09
C GLY A 122 -0.49 9.57 4.49
N VAL A 123 0.10 9.72 3.29
CA VAL A 123 0.95 8.69 2.67
C VAL A 123 2.16 8.37 3.55
N LEU A 124 2.88 9.41 4.01
CA LEU A 124 4.05 9.23 4.88
C LEU A 124 3.66 8.62 6.22
N ALA A 125 2.57 9.07 6.83
CA ALA A 125 2.06 8.51 8.08
C ALA A 125 1.70 7.02 7.93
N ALA A 126 0.97 6.65 6.87
CA ALA A 126 0.62 5.26 6.58
C ALA A 126 1.87 4.39 6.35
N ALA A 127 2.84 4.90 5.58
CA ALA A 127 4.12 4.21 5.33
C ALA A 127 4.94 4.03 6.61
N LEU A 128 5.01 5.05 7.46
CA LEU A 128 5.73 4.98 8.73
C LEU A 128 5.05 4.01 9.71
N VAL A 129 3.74 4.08 9.86
CA VAL A 129 3.01 3.21 10.80
C VAL A 129 3.07 1.76 10.34
N GLN A 130 2.73 1.46 9.10
CA GLN A 130 2.70 0.08 8.60
C GLN A 130 4.10 -0.46 8.30
N GLY A 131 4.92 0.31 7.58
CA GLY A 131 6.29 -0.08 7.24
C GLY A 131 7.17 -0.15 8.48
N GLY A 132 7.10 0.83 9.35
CA GLY A 132 7.79 0.83 10.65
C GLY A 132 7.31 -0.30 11.54
N GLY A 133 5.99 -0.52 11.62
CA GLY A 133 5.39 -1.65 12.34
C GLY A 133 5.89 -3.00 11.83
N TYR A 134 5.91 -3.18 10.50
CA TYR A 134 6.48 -4.39 9.89
C TYR A 134 7.97 -4.58 10.23
N LEU A 135 8.78 -3.53 10.11
CA LEU A 135 10.21 -3.62 10.42
C LEU A 135 10.48 -3.94 11.89
N LEU A 136 9.70 -3.34 12.79
CA LEU A 136 9.79 -3.63 14.23
C LEU A 136 9.36 -5.07 14.54
N ALA A 137 8.24 -5.52 13.98
CA ALA A 137 7.78 -6.89 14.12
C ALA A 137 8.81 -7.89 13.57
N ARG A 138 9.33 -7.64 12.36
CA ARG A 138 10.38 -8.45 11.76
C ARG A 138 11.64 -8.51 12.64
N ARG A 139 12.09 -7.37 13.17
CA ARG A 139 13.25 -7.33 14.08
C ARG A 139 12.99 -8.13 15.36
N ARG A 140 11.81 -8.00 15.96
CA ARG A 140 11.42 -8.75 17.16
C ARG A 140 11.41 -10.25 16.89
N LEU A 141 10.73 -10.70 15.83
CA LEU A 141 10.62 -12.11 15.47
C LEU A 141 11.98 -12.75 15.14
N LEU A 142 12.89 -12.01 14.48
CA LEU A 142 14.21 -12.52 14.11
C LEU A 142 15.24 -12.45 15.26
N ARG A 143 15.03 -11.58 16.26
CA ARG A 143 15.99 -11.41 17.37
C ARG A 143 16.16 -12.68 18.19
N ASP A 144 15.05 -13.36 18.49
CA ASP A 144 15.03 -14.56 19.32
C ASP A 144 15.00 -15.85 18.48
N ALA A 145 15.03 -15.70 17.15
CA ALA A 145 14.94 -16.83 16.24
C ALA A 145 16.30 -17.55 16.12
N ARG A 146 16.29 -18.86 16.37
CA ARG A 146 17.47 -19.73 16.29
C ARG A 146 17.51 -20.46 14.94
N PRO A 147 18.67 -20.60 14.29
CA PRO A 147 18.78 -21.39 13.07
C PRO A 147 18.44 -22.85 13.36
N ASP A 148 17.78 -23.50 12.40
CA ASP A 148 17.45 -24.91 12.40
C ASP A 148 17.99 -25.55 11.12
N LEU A 149 19.18 -26.17 11.22
CA LEU A 149 19.89 -26.72 10.06
C LEU A 149 19.20 -27.97 9.48
N GLU A 150 18.50 -28.73 10.31
CA GLU A 150 17.76 -29.90 9.85
C GLU A 150 16.54 -29.49 9.03
N ALA A 151 15.75 -28.56 9.56
CA ALA A 151 14.60 -27.96 8.84
C ALA A 151 15.06 -27.20 7.57
N GLU A 152 16.24 -26.57 7.61
CA GLU A 152 16.81 -25.89 6.45
C GLU A 152 17.21 -26.88 5.35
N ALA A 153 17.78 -28.06 5.70
CA ALA A 153 18.07 -29.11 4.74
C ALA A 153 16.78 -29.64 4.09
N GLN A 154 15.73 -29.91 4.89
CA GLN A 154 14.44 -30.36 4.39
C GLN A 154 13.79 -29.29 3.48
N ALA A 155 13.80 -28.01 3.89
CA ALA A 155 13.30 -26.90 3.08
C ALA A 155 14.11 -26.74 1.78
N GLY A 156 15.43 -27.02 1.80
CA GLY A 156 16.28 -27.02 0.62
C GLY A 156 15.87 -28.07 -0.40
N GLN A 157 15.55 -29.29 0.04
CA GLN A 157 15.05 -30.35 -0.83
C GLN A 157 13.71 -30.00 -1.44
N THR A 158 12.78 -29.49 -0.63
CA THR A 158 11.46 -29.01 -1.10
C THR A 158 11.60 -27.84 -2.07
N ALA A 159 12.49 -26.89 -1.79
CA ALA A 159 12.78 -25.76 -2.67
C ALA A 159 13.33 -26.21 -4.03
N ALA A 160 14.22 -27.19 -4.05
CA ALA A 160 14.76 -27.78 -5.27
C ALA A 160 13.64 -28.45 -6.10
N SER A 161 12.73 -29.20 -5.47
CA SER A 161 11.58 -29.83 -6.13
C SER A 161 10.63 -28.81 -6.75
N LEU A 162 10.52 -27.62 -6.14
CA LEU A 162 9.76 -26.48 -6.65
C LEU A 162 10.50 -25.68 -7.74
N GLY A 163 11.78 -25.96 -8.00
CA GLY A 163 12.62 -25.22 -8.95
C GLY A 163 13.11 -23.88 -8.42
N LEU A 164 13.11 -23.66 -7.11
CA LEU A 164 13.68 -22.47 -6.48
C LEU A 164 15.21 -22.57 -6.51
N LYS A 165 15.86 -21.56 -7.09
CA LYS A 165 17.33 -21.52 -7.22
C LYS A 165 18.05 -21.06 -5.95
N ARG A 166 17.31 -20.50 -4.99
CA ARG A 166 17.88 -19.85 -3.80
C ARG A 166 17.52 -20.66 -2.55
N ALA A 167 18.53 -20.96 -1.75
CA ALA A 167 18.31 -21.49 -0.43
C ALA A 167 17.59 -20.46 0.46
N VAL A 168 16.65 -20.93 1.26
CA VAL A 168 15.87 -20.12 2.20
C VAL A 168 16.30 -20.49 3.60
N PRO A 169 16.94 -19.59 4.37
CA PRO A 169 17.31 -19.88 5.75
C PRO A 169 16.06 -20.16 6.58
N VAL A 170 16.14 -21.19 7.40
CA VAL A 170 15.07 -21.60 8.31
C VAL A 170 15.45 -21.29 9.76
N ARG A 171 14.53 -20.68 10.48
CA ARG A 171 14.73 -20.35 11.89
C ARG A 171 13.52 -20.74 12.72
N ARG A 172 13.72 -21.12 13.96
CA ARG A 172 12.67 -21.37 14.95
C ARG A 172 12.54 -20.21 15.91
N SER A 173 11.30 -19.85 16.25
CA SER A 173 11.00 -18.78 17.18
C SER A 173 9.81 -19.12 18.08
N ARG A 174 9.93 -18.81 19.38
CA ARG A 174 8.82 -18.93 20.36
C ARG A 174 7.66 -17.96 20.12
N GLN A 175 7.95 -16.87 19.41
CA GLN A 175 6.96 -15.83 19.15
C GLN A 175 6.06 -16.14 17.96
N VAL A 176 6.42 -17.17 17.17
CA VAL A 176 5.68 -17.61 15.99
C VAL A 176 4.81 -18.79 16.36
N ARG A 177 3.53 -18.73 16.04
CA ARG A 177 2.56 -19.81 16.29
C ARG A 177 2.29 -20.67 15.06
N THR A 178 2.43 -20.07 13.87
CA THR A 178 2.23 -20.73 12.58
C THR A 178 3.47 -20.50 11.72
N PRO A 179 3.88 -21.45 10.89
CA PRO A 179 4.93 -21.24 9.90
C PRO A 179 4.64 -20.00 9.06
N MET A 180 5.69 -19.26 8.69
CA MET A 180 5.55 -18.07 7.85
C MET A 180 6.86 -17.69 7.17
N VAL A 181 6.77 -17.11 5.99
CA VAL A 181 7.92 -16.51 5.30
C VAL A 181 7.94 -14.99 5.54
N LEU A 182 9.09 -14.49 6.01
CA LEU A 182 9.33 -13.07 6.25
C LEU A 182 10.44 -12.52 5.35
N GLY A 183 10.22 -11.34 4.80
CA GLY A 183 11.22 -10.57 4.07
C GLY A 183 11.09 -10.67 2.55
N LEU A 184 10.95 -9.52 1.89
CA LEU A 184 10.76 -9.41 0.45
C LEU A 184 12.07 -9.72 -0.33
N ILE A 185 13.20 -9.13 0.08
CA ILE A 185 14.49 -9.24 -0.63
C ILE A 185 15.29 -10.42 -0.11
N ARG A 186 15.28 -10.63 1.21
CA ARG A 186 15.97 -11.74 1.91
C ARG A 186 14.94 -12.51 2.71
N PRO A 187 14.25 -13.46 2.06
CA PRO A 187 13.24 -14.26 2.73
C PRO A 187 13.88 -15.20 3.77
N VAL A 188 13.20 -15.32 4.90
CA VAL A 188 13.53 -16.25 5.98
C VAL A 188 12.25 -17.00 6.32
N LEU A 189 12.31 -18.33 6.37
CA LEU A 189 11.22 -19.15 6.85
C LEU A 189 11.29 -19.25 8.38
N LEU A 190 10.23 -18.82 9.04
CA LEU A 190 10.10 -18.95 10.49
C LEU A 190 9.15 -20.09 10.82
N LEU A 191 9.60 -20.96 11.71
CA LEU A 191 8.83 -22.09 12.23
C LEU A 191 8.57 -21.90 13.74
N PRO A 192 7.45 -22.39 14.26
CA PRO A 192 7.21 -22.46 15.69
C PRO A 192 8.24 -23.35 16.39
N GLU A 193 8.61 -23.00 17.62
CA GLU A 193 9.46 -23.86 18.45
C GLU A 193 8.66 -25.09 18.94
N GLY A 194 9.27 -26.27 18.94
CA GLY A 194 8.66 -27.51 19.45
C GLY A 194 7.70 -28.22 18.49
N GLN A 195 7.41 -27.69 17.31
CA GLN A 195 6.61 -28.39 16.31
C GLN A 195 7.50 -29.19 15.35
N ALA A 196 7.07 -30.42 15.01
CA ALA A 196 7.68 -31.16 13.94
C ALA A 196 7.52 -30.41 12.60
N VAL A 197 8.54 -30.50 11.75
CA VAL A 197 8.49 -29.92 10.42
C VAL A 197 7.68 -30.86 9.52
N ASP A 198 6.54 -30.35 9.03
CA ASP A 198 5.75 -31.08 8.05
C ASP A 198 6.15 -30.66 6.63
N GLU A 199 6.45 -31.66 5.79
CA GLU A 199 6.80 -31.42 4.39
C GLU A 199 5.70 -30.65 3.62
N VAL A 200 4.46 -30.91 3.95
CA VAL A 200 3.30 -30.24 3.33
C VAL A 200 3.29 -28.77 3.65
N VAL A 201 3.62 -28.41 4.89
CA VAL A 201 3.73 -27.00 5.34
C VAL A 201 4.91 -26.32 4.65
N LEU A 202 6.06 -26.97 4.58
CA LEU A 202 7.22 -26.43 3.85
C LEU A 202 6.88 -26.18 2.37
N TYR A 203 6.17 -27.13 1.77
CA TYR A 203 5.76 -27.01 0.37
C TYR A 203 4.83 -25.80 0.15
N HIS A 204 3.87 -25.59 1.06
CA HIS A 204 2.96 -24.42 1.02
C HIS A 204 3.74 -23.11 1.15
N GLU A 205 4.57 -22.96 2.18
CA GLU A 205 5.33 -21.75 2.44
C GLU A 205 6.32 -21.41 1.30
N LEU A 206 6.98 -22.43 0.75
CA LEU A 206 7.90 -22.25 -0.36
C LEU A 206 7.17 -21.97 -1.69
N THR A 207 5.91 -22.40 -1.83
CA THR A 207 5.06 -22.05 -2.98
C THR A 207 4.77 -20.54 -3.01
N HIS A 208 4.54 -19.91 -1.86
CA HIS A 208 4.44 -18.43 -1.77
C HIS A 208 5.69 -17.73 -2.31
N LEU A 209 6.87 -18.24 -2.02
CA LEU A 209 8.13 -17.68 -2.54
C LEU A 209 8.25 -17.87 -4.06
N LYS A 210 7.91 -19.05 -4.57
CA LYS A 210 7.92 -19.35 -6.00
C LYS A 210 6.99 -18.41 -6.78
N ARG A 211 5.84 -18.09 -6.22
CA ARG A 211 4.80 -17.23 -6.82
C ARG A 211 5.10 -15.75 -6.66
N LEU A 212 6.11 -15.36 -5.88
CA LEU A 212 6.40 -13.98 -5.50
C LEU A 212 5.24 -13.30 -4.74
N ASP A 213 4.51 -14.06 -3.94
CA ASP A 213 3.34 -13.57 -3.21
C ASP A 213 3.67 -12.44 -2.23
N LEU A 214 4.91 -12.43 -1.69
CA LEU A 214 5.38 -11.33 -0.85
C LEU A 214 5.51 -10.01 -1.63
N ALA A 215 5.94 -10.08 -2.90
CA ALA A 215 6.01 -8.90 -3.76
C ALA A 215 4.60 -8.40 -4.10
N TYR A 216 3.68 -9.32 -4.33
CA TYR A 216 2.28 -8.97 -4.54
C TYR A 216 1.66 -8.30 -3.30
N LYS A 217 1.86 -8.87 -2.11
CA LYS A 217 1.42 -8.25 -0.83
C LYS A 217 2.04 -6.85 -0.63
N ALA A 218 3.32 -6.67 -0.99
CA ALA A 218 3.97 -5.35 -0.93
C ALA A 218 3.34 -4.34 -1.89
N LEU A 219 2.96 -4.75 -3.10
CA LEU A 219 2.24 -3.92 -4.06
C LEU A 219 0.87 -3.48 -3.52
N LEU A 220 0.10 -4.40 -2.91
CA LEU A 220 -1.17 -4.10 -2.28
C LEU A 220 -1.01 -3.07 -1.15
N VAL A 221 0.02 -3.21 -0.33
CA VAL A 221 0.32 -2.27 0.75
C VAL A 221 0.71 -0.90 0.19
N ALA A 222 1.51 -0.84 -0.87
CA ALA A 222 1.85 0.41 -1.54
C ALA A 222 0.61 1.12 -2.13
N ALA A 223 -0.33 0.36 -2.72
CA ALA A 223 -1.62 0.89 -3.16
C ALA A 223 -2.43 1.49 -1.99
N CYS A 224 -2.47 0.80 -0.83
CA CYS A 224 -3.12 1.32 0.37
C CYS A 224 -2.46 2.59 0.91
N TRP A 225 -1.13 2.75 0.81
CA TRP A 225 -0.46 3.99 1.24
C TRP A 225 -0.81 5.16 0.33
N LEU A 226 -0.75 4.97 -0.99
CA LEU A 226 -1.05 6.03 -1.96
C LEU A 226 -2.51 6.47 -1.89
N HIS A 227 -3.42 5.53 -1.66
CA HIS A 227 -4.86 5.73 -1.60
C HIS A 227 -5.41 5.55 -0.17
N TRP A 228 -4.66 5.98 0.85
CA TRP A 228 -5.00 5.79 2.25
C TRP A 228 -6.41 6.29 2.63
N PHE A 229 -6.89 7.32 1.94
CA PHE A 229 -8.20 7.94 2.11
C PHE A 229 -9.35 7.15 1.48
N ASN A 230 -9.07 6.13 0.65
CA ASN A 230 -10.09 5.35 -0.06
C ASN A 230 -10.30 3.97 0.60
N PRO A 231 -11.42 3.73 1.30
CA PRO A 231 -11.69 2.45 1.96
C PRO A 231 -11.82 1.27 0.99
N LEU A 232 -12.25 1.51 -0.26
CA LEU A 232 -12.39 0.44 -1.26
C LEU A 232 -11.05 -0.21 -1.60
N VAL A 233 -9.94 0.56 -1.57
CA VAL A 233 -8.59 0.02 -1.80
C VAL A 233 -8.16 -0.91 -0.66
N TRP A 234 -8.54 -0.61 0.58
CA TRP A 234 -8.30 -1.48 1.72
C TRP A 234 -9.10 -2.78 1.65
N TRP A 235 -10.36 -2.70 1.22
CA TRP A 235 -11.19 -3.87 1.01
C TRP A 235 -10.69 -4.71 -0.17
N MET A 236 -10.26 -4.08 -1.26
CA MET A 236 -9.57 -4.74 -2.37
C MET A 236 -8.33 -5.50 -1.87
N SER A 237 -7.48 -4.86 -1.08
CA SER A 237 -6.27 -5.48 -0.55
C SER A 237 -6.58 -6.74 0.27
N ARG A 238 -7.63 -6.71 1.09
CA ARG A 238 -8.11 -7.89 1.83
C ARG A 238 -8.61 -8.98 0.88
N ALA A 239 -9.48 -8.62 -0.07
CA ALA A 239 -10.04 -9.58 -1.02
C ALA A 239 -8.95 -10.23 -1.89
N ALA A 240 -7.96 -9.43 -2.32
CA ALA A 240 -6.80 -9.91 -3.07
C ALA A 240 -5.92 -10.85 -2.24
N SER A 241 -5.67 -10.52 -0.97
CA SER A 241 -4.89 -11.37 -0.06
C SER A 241 -5.58 -12.71 0.20
N GLU A 242 -6.90 -12.72 0.45
CA GLU A 242 -7.65 -13.96 0.60
C GLU A 242 -7.64 -14.82 -0.69
N ASN A 243 -7.73 -14.17 -1.86
CA ASN A 243 -7.68 -14.88 -3.13
C ASN A 243 -6.28 -15.42 -3.45
N LEU A 244 -5.24 -14.75 -2.97
CA LEU A 244 -3.86 -15.18 -3.10
C LEU A 244 -3.63 -16.50 -2.34
N GLU A 245 -4.17 -16.64 -1.12
CA GLU A 245 -4.12 -17.89 -0.36
C GLU A 245 -4.84 -19.03 -1.11
N LEU A 246 -6.07 -18.79 -1.61
CA LEU A 246 -6.80 -19.78 -2.40
C LEU A 246 -6.00 -20.23 -3.64
N CYS A 247 -5.31 -19.32 -4.32
CA CYS A 247 -4.46 -19.66 -5.44
C CYS A 247 -3.23 -20.47 -5.01
N CYS A 248 -2.68 -20.20 -3.82
CA CYS A 248 -1.58 -20.98 -3.28
C CYS A 248 -2.03 -22.40 -2.98
N ASP A 249 -3.18 -22.56 -2.32
CA ASP A 249 -3.77 -23.86 -2.00
C ASP A 249 -4.04 -24.68 -3.26
N ASP A 250 -4.60 -24.05 -4.30
CA ASP A 250 -4.83 -24.69 -5.61
C ASP A 250 -3.51 -25.18 -6.23
N ASP A 251 -2.44 -24.35 -6.17
CA ASP A 251 -1.15 -24.70 -6.75
C ASP A 251 -0.42 -25.79 -5.93
N VAL A 252 -0.57 -25.79 -4.61
CA VAL A 252 -0.04 -26.84 -3.71
C VAL A 252 -0.73 -28.16 -3.98
N ALA A 253 -2.04 -28.18 -4.17
CA ALA A 253 -2.83 -29.38 -4.44
C ALA A 253 -2.70 -29.89 -5.88
N ALA A 254 -2.27 -29.05 -6.81
CA ALA A 254 -2.21 -29.37 -8.23
C ALA A 254 -1.14 -30.44 -8.52
N GLY A 255 -1.53 -31.48 -9.29
CA GLY A 255 -0.61 -32.52 -9.70
C GLY A 255 -0.14 -33.47 -8.59
N ARG A 256 -0.70 -33.36 -7.39
CA ARG A 256 -0.39 -34.22 -6.24
C ARG A 256 -1.33 -35.42 -6.18
N ASP A 257 -0.85 -36.51 -5.58
CA ASP A 257 -1.63 -37.72 -5.33
C ASP A 257 -2.77 -37.52 -4.31
N ALA A 258 -3.64 -38.48 -4.19
CA ALA A 258 -4.78 -38.42 -3.29
C ALA A 258 -4.35 -38.38 -1.81
N ALA A 259 -3.25 -39.05 -1.47
CA ALA A 259 -2.77 -39.11 -0.09
C ALA A 259 -2.23 -37.73 0.37
N PHE A 260 -1.43 -37.06 -0.47
CA PHE A 260 -0.95 -35.71 -0.21
C PHE A 260 -2.11 -34.73 -0.07
N ARG A 261 -3.07 -34.74 -1.00
CA ARG A 261 -4.24 -33.84 -0.96
C ARG A 261 -5.08 -34.03 0.31
N ARG A 262 -5.24 -35.29 0.76
CA ARG A 262 -5.96 -35.57 2.00
C ARG A 262 -5.20 -35.00 3.21
N LYS A 263 -3.90 -35.27 3.31
CA LYS A 263 -3.05 -34.74 4.38
C LYS A 263 -3.06 -33.21 4.42
N TYR A 264 -3.00 -32.57 3.24
CA TYR A 264 -3.09 -31.12 3.11
C TYR A 264 -4.46 -30.58 3.58
N GLY A 265 -5.55 -31.24 3.19
CA GLY A 265 -6.89 -30.87 3.65
C GLY A 265 -7.07 -31.00 5.17
N GLU A 266 -6.53 -32.05 5.77
CA GLU A 266 -6.52 -32.24 7.24
C GLU A 266 -5.71 -31.14 7.95
N LEU A 267 -4.58 -30.72 7.38
CA LEU A 267 -3.77 -29.60 7.88
C LEU A 267 -4.56 -28.28 7.85
N LEU A 268 -5.20 -27.95 6.73
CA LEU A 268 -6.00 -26.74 6.60
C LEU A 268 -7.16 -26.69 7.62
N LEU A 269 -7.82 -27.83 7.86
CA LEU A 269 -8.90 -27.91 8.85
C LEU A 269 -8.40 -27.77 10.29
N SER A 270 -7.15 -28.15 10.57
CA SER A 270 -6.55 -28.03 11.91
C SER A 270 -6.09 -26.60 12.23
N THR A 271 -5.92 -25.74 11.21
CA THR A 271 -5.43 -24.36 11.34
C THR A 271 -6.56 -23.32 11.22
N ALA A 272 -7.78 -23.72 10.82
CA ALA A 272 -8.96 -22.85 10.68
C ALA A 272 -9.70 -22.69 12.02
#